data_018d1b743f7bb039d4435895fd017c3a
#
_entry.id   018d1b743f7bb039d4435895fd017c3a
#
_cell.length_a   1.000
_cell.length_b   1.000
_cell.length_c   1.000
_cell.angle_alpha   90.00
_cell.angle_beta   90.00
_cell.angle_gamma   90.00
#
_symmetry.space_group_name_H-M   'P 1'
#
loop_
_entity.id
_entity.type
_entity.pdbx_description
1 polymer ?
#
loop_
_entity_poly.entity_id
_entity_poly.type
_entity_poly.pdbx_seq_one_letter_code
_entity_poly.pdbx_strand_id
1 'polypeptide(L)'
;MLDYILEFDRELLLYLNNLGQEPWDGFWFTITNKWSSIPLYVLLLFLMAKDLGKKGLILLVLCLTAMITFSDQVTNLFKDGFERLRPCAQEGVVEFLRLGDCHGFGFFSGHSSNSMAAAVFTILMLKSKYKKFIFLMIPWSLMVGYSRIYIGKHYPLDVVCGLAFGAISGYLFYILFIKLKLRFINLR
;
A
#
# COMPACT_ATOMS: atom_id res chain seq x y z
N MET A 1 17.72 -18.92 -12.63
CA MET A 1 17.06 -18.64 -11.32
C MET A 1 16.09 -17.49 -11.41
N LEU A 2 16.50 -16.33 -11.98
CA LEU A 2 15.58 -15.18 -12.16
C LEU A 2 14.39 -15.55 -13.06
N ASP A 3 14.63 -16.16 -14.19
CA ASP A 3 13.59 -16.57 -15.14
C ASP A 3 12.55 -17.51 -14.50
N TYR A 4 13.00 -18.43 -13.66
CA TYR A 4 12.10 -19.32 -12.90
C TYR A 4 11.20 -18.54 -11.93
N ILE A 5 11.76 -17.52 -11.25
CA ILE A 5 10.97 -16.68 -10.33
C ILE A 5 9.93 -15.87 -11.11
N LEU A 6 10.29 -15.31 -12.26
CA LEU A 6 9.38 -14.53 -13.09
C LEU A 6 8.28 -15.41 -13.72
N GLU A 7 8.60 -16.63 -14.13
CA GLU A 7 7.60 -17.56 -14.64
C GLU A 7 6.61 -17.99 -13.54
N PHE A 8 7.12 -18.36 -12.37
CA PHE A 8 6.27 -18.66 -11.21
C PHE A 8 5.36 -17.49 -10.82
N ASP A 9 5.89 -16.26 -10.85
CA ASP A 9 5.13 -15.04 -10.55
C ASP A 9 4.00 -14.80 -11.57
N ARG A 10 4.25 -15.12 -12.84
CA ARG A 10 3.25 -15.09 -13.91
C ARG A 10 2.16 -16.16 -13.70
N GLU A 11 2.55 -17.40 -13.45
CA GLU A 11 1.60 -18.48 -13.21
C GLU A 11 0.73 -18.20 -12.00
N LEU A 12 1.34 -17.72 -10.90
CA LEU A 12 0.63 -17.35 -9.69
C LEU A 12 -0.35 -16.18 -9.93
N LEU A 13 0.06 -15.19 -10.74
CA LEU A 13 -0.85 -14.11 -11.15
C LEU A 13 -2.08 -14.69 -11.86
N LEU A 14 -1.88 -15.52 -12.89
CA LEU A 14 -2.98 -16.06 -13.69
C LEU A 14 -3.91 -16.91 -12.82
N TYR A 15 -3.35 -17.73 -11.94
CA TYR A 15 -4.13 -18.50 -10.99
C TYR A 15 -4.99 -17.61 -10.10
N LEU A 16 -4.39 -16.62 -9.42
CA LEU A 16 -5.08 -15.74 -8.47
C LEU A 16 -6.10 -14.81 -9.16
N ASN A 17 -5.80 -14.31 -10.35
CA ASN A 17 -6.70 -13.47 -11.14
C ASN A 17 -7.93 -14.25 -11.59
N ASN A 18 -7.75 -15.49 -12.07
CA ASN A 18 -8.83 -16.34 -12.55
C ASN A 18 -9.68 -17.01 -11.45
N LEU A 19 -9.29 -16.90 -10.17
CA LEU A 19 -10.19 -17.21 -9.04
C LEU A 19 -11.32 -16.18 -8.91
N GLY A 20 -11.19 -15.03 -9.56
CA GLY A 20 -12.19 -13.97 -9.54
C GLY A 20 -13.51 -14.39 -10.18
N GLN A 21 -14.62 -13.81 -9.69
CA GLN A 21 -15.97 -14.03 -10.20
C GLN A 21 -16.69 -12.70 -10.36
N GLU A 22 -17.51 -12.57 -11.41
CA GLU A 22 -18.22 -11.34 -11.77
C GLU A 22 -18.95 -10.65 -10.60
N PRO A 23 -19.69 -11.37 -9.71
CA PRO A 23 -20.35 -10.73 -8.58
C PRO A 23 -19.43 -9.97 -7.62
N TRP A 24 -18.14 -10.33 -7.58
CA TRP A 24 -17.14 -9.71 -6.70
C TRP A 24 -16.37 -8.56 -7.35
N ASP A 25 -16.54 -8.30 -8.63
CA ASP A 25 -15.79 -7.25 -9.35
C ASP A 25 -16.02 -5.88 -8.74
N GLY A 26 -17.27 -5.51 -8.47
CA GLY A 26 -17.61 -4.23 -7.86
C GLY A 26 -16.96 -4.03 -6.48
N PHE A 27 -16.87 -5.09 -5.67
CA PHE A 27 -16.19 -5.06 -4.40
C PHE A 27 -14.68 -4.78 -4.57
N TRP A 28 -13.99 -5.53 -5.44
CA TRP A 28 -12.56 -5.35 -5.64
C TRP A 28 -12.20 -4.04 -6.34
N PHE A 29 -13.05 -3.55 -7.25
CA PHE A 29 -12.92 -2.20 -7.80
C PHE A 29 -13.08 -1.12 -6.74
N THR A 30 -13.97 -1.32 -5.77
CA THR A 30 -14.12 -0.40 -4.64
C THR A 30 -12.89 -0.42 -3.73
N ILE A 31 -12.38 -1.60 -3.36
CA ILE A 31 -11.17 -1.75 -2.53
C ILE A 31 -9.95 -1.11 -3.21
N THR A 32 -9.79 -1.27 -4.52
CA THR A 32 -8.65 -0.71 -5.27
C THR A 32 -8.74 0.80 -5.51
N ASN A 33 -9.93 1.38 -5.39
CA ASN A 33 -10.14 2.80 -5.64
C ASN A 33 -9.65 3.61 -4.43
N LYS A 34 -8.69 4.52 -4.67
CA LYS A 34 -8.13 5.38 -3.63
C LYS A 34 -9.19 6.26 -2.92
N TRP A 35 -10.24 6.66 -3.62
CA TRP A 35 -11.28 7.51 -3.07
C TRP A 35 -12.15 6.79 -2.04
N SER A 36 -12.39 5.49 -2.21
CA SER A 36 -13.17 4.69 -1.26
C SER A 36 -12.48 4.52 0.09
N SER A 37 -11.16 4.66 0.13
CA SER A 37 -10.36 4.56 1.37
C SER A 37 -10.32 5.87 2.16
N ILE A 38 -10.78 7.02 1.61
CA ILE A 38 -10.73 8.32 2.28
C ILE A 38 -11.45 8.31 3.64
N PRO A 39 -12.68 7.78 3.79
CA PRO A 39 -13.35 7.76 5.09
C PRO A 39 -12.54 7.03 6.17
N LEU A 40 -11.90 5.90 5.80
CA LEU A 40 -11.01 5.17 6.70
C LEU A 40 -9.80 6.04 7.11
N TYR A 41 -9.13 6.68 6.16
CA TYR A 41 -7.96 7.52 6.46
C TYR A 41 -8.32 8.74 7.31
N VAL A 42 -9.47 9.37 7.07
CA VAL A 42 -9.96 10.48 7.91
C VAL A 42 -10.22 10.02 9.33
N LEU A 43 -10.86 8.86 9.52
CA LEU A 43 -11.08 8.28 10.83
C LEU A 43 -9.74 7.98 11.54
N LEU A 44 -8.78 7.37 10.84
CA LEU A 44 -7.46 7.05 11.40
C LEU A 44 -6.71 8.31 11.79
N LEU A 45 -6.73 9.34 10.94
CA LEU A 45 -6.13 10.64 11.26
C LEU A 45 -6.75 11.25 12.50
N PHE A 46 -8.07 11.26 12.61
CA PHE A 46 -8.78 11.74 13.81
C PHE A 46 -8.37 10.97 15.07
N LEU A 47 -8.33 9.62 15.00
CA LEU A 47 -7.95 8.80 16.15
C LEU A 47 -6.50 9.02 16.59
N MET A 48 -5.58 9.23 15.65
CA MET A 48 -4.18 9.54 15.94
C MET A 48 -3.99 10.96 16.49
N ALA A 49 -4.79 11.91 16.03
CA ALA A 49 -4.61 13.34 16.30
C ALA A 49 -5.27 13.83 17.59
N LYS A 50 -6.36 13.20 18.04
CA LYS A 50 -7.24 13.72 19.10
C LYS A 50 -6.53 14.10 20.43
N ASP A 51 -5.38 13.48 20.72
CA ASP A 51 -4.63 13.74 21.96
C ASP A 51 -3.29 14.47 21.70
N LEU A 52 -3.04 14.94 20.48
CA LEU A 52 -1.74 15.53 20.12
C LEU A 52 -1.69 17.06 20.28
N GLY A 53 -2.84 17.74 20.41
CA GLY A 53 -2.91 19.19 20.34
C GLY A 53 -2.54 19.75 18.96
N LYS A 54 -2.66 21.08 18.78
CA LYS A 54 -2.48 21.73 17.46
C LYS A 54 -1.10 21.47 16.83
N LYS A 55 -0.01 21.63 17.60
CA LYS A 55 1.36 21.42 17.10
C LYS A 55 1.61 19.96 16.73
N GLY A 56 1.08 19.03 17.53
CA GLY A 56 1.20 17.60 17.26
C GLY A 56 0.40 17.18 16.02
N LEU A 57 -0.78 17.73 15.80
CA LEU A 57 -1.57 17.52 14.59
C LEU A 57 -0.82 18.00 13.34
N ILE A 58 -0.26 19.21 13.36
CA ILE A 58 0.51 19.73 12.22
C ILE A 58 1.70 18.81 11.92
N LEU A 59 2.47 18.43 12.96
CA LEU A 59 3.59 17.50 12.78
C LEU A 59 3.15 16.14 12.21
N LEU A 60 2.02 15.61 12.69
CA LEU A 60 1.46 14.34 12.18
C LEU A 60 1.11 14.44 10.70
N VAL A 61 0.39 15.49 10.29
CA VAL A 61 0.01 15.70 8.88
C VAL A 61 1.26 15.84 8.01
N LEU A 62 2.25 16.64 8.41
CA LEU A 62 3.51 16.80 7.66
C LEU A 62 4.26 15.47 7.54
N CYS A 63 4.31 14.68 8.62
CA CYS A 63 4.98 13.38 8.60
C CYS A 63 4.28 12.37 7.70
N LEU A 64 2.93 12.30 7.73
CA LEU A 64 2.15 11.43 6.85
C LEU A 64 2.29 11.84 5.37
N THR A 65 2.23 13.13 5.08
CA THR A 65 2.43 13.66 3.73
C THR A 65 3.83 13.28 3.22
N ALA A 66 4.87 13.53 4.04
CA ALA A 66 6.23 13.17 3.68
C ALA A 66 6.40 11.65 3.46
N MET A 67 5.77 10.81 4.28
CA MET A 67 5.79 9.35 4.15
C MET A 67 5.20 8.90 2.80
N ILE A 68 4.01 9.39 2.45
CA ILE A 68 3.34 9.02 1.19
C ILE A 68 4.13 9.54 -0.02
N THR A 69 4.58 10.81 0.03
CA THR A 69 5.41 11.38 -1.04
C THR A 69 6.69 10.59 -1.22
N PHE A 70 7.40 10.25 -0.15
CA PHE A 70 8.60 9.41 -0.21
C PHE A 70 8.29 8.05 -0.82
N SER A 71 7.22 7.40 -0.38
CA SER A 71 6.81 6.09 -0.90
C SER A 71 6.51 6.17 -2.41
N ASP A 72 5.77 7.17 -2.87
CA ASP A 72 5.45 7.36 -4.29
C ASP A 72 6.69 7.65 -5.14
N GLN A 73 7.60 8.52 -4.65
CA GLN A 73 8.85 8.83 -5.38
C GLN A 73 9.74 7.60 -5.52
N VAL A 74 9.95 6.85 -4.43
CA VAL A 74 10.74 5.61 -4.51
C VAL A 74 10.07 4.59 -5.42
N THR A 75 8.75 4.40 -5.31
CA THR A 75 8.02 3.49 -6.19
C THR A 75 8.16 3.86 -7.67
N ASN A 76 8.10 5.16 -8.01
CA ASN A 76 8.27 5.61 -9.39
C ASN A 76 9.71 5.41 -9.88
N LEU A 77 10.71 5.72 -9.05
CA LEU A 77 12.12 5.47 -9.36
C LEU A 77 12.37 3.98 -9.70
N PHE A 78 11.76 3.06 -8.95
CA PHE A 78 11.87 1.64 -9.22
C PHE A 78 11.14 1.23 -10.50
N LYS A 79 9.97 1.80 -10.80
CA LYS A 79 9.25 1.54 -12.06
C LYS A 79 10.06 1.97 -13.27
N ASP A 80 10.63 3.18 -13.21
CA ASP A 80 11.42 3.74 -14.30
C ASP A 80 12.78 3.01 -14.44
N GLY A 81 13.35 2.50 -13.34
CA GLY A 81 14.62 1.79 -13.37
C GLY A 81 14.52 0.32 -13.79
N PHE A 82 13.42 -0.38 -13.45
CA PHE A 82 13.23 -1.78 -13.82
C PHE A 82 12.44 -1.97 -15.10
N GLU A 83 11.65 -1.01 -15.52
CA GLU A 83 10.81 -1.03 -16.73
C GLU A 83 9.97 -2.31 -16.90
N ARG A 84 9.64 -2.97 -15.78
CA ARG A 84 8.81 -4.18 -15.79
C ARG A 84 7.39 -3.81 -16.19
N LEU A 85 6.94 -4.28 -17.34
CA LEU A 85 5.56 -4.07 -17.79
C LEU A 85 4.56 -4.65 -16.78
N ARG A 86 3.42 -3.99 -16.67
CA ARG A 86 2.28 -4.53 -15.91
C ARG A 86 1.68 -5.73 -16.65
N PRO A 87 1.06 -6.69 -15.92
CA PRO A 87 0.40 -7.84 -16.54
C PRO A 87 -0.56 -7.45 -17.67
N CYS A 88 -1.40 -6.44 -17.40
CA CYS A 88 -2.41 -5.91 -18.34
C CYS A 88 -1.82 -5.13 -19.53
N ALA A 89 -0.51 -4.89 -19.56
CA ALA A 89 0.20 -4.27 -20.68
C ALA A 89 1.18 -5.23 -21.37
N GLN A 90 1.29 -6.48 -20.90
CA GLN A 90 2.23 -7.45 -21.42
C GLN A 90 1.54 -8.42 -22.38
N GLU A 91 2.00 -8.44 -23.64
CA GLU A 91 1.59 -9.41 -24.64
C GLU A 91 1.83 -10.85 -24.15
N GLY A 92 0.94 -11.78 -24.47
CA GLY A 92 1.00 -13.16 -23.99
C GLY A 92 0.61 -13.35 -22.52
N VAL A 93 0.19 -12.29 -21.83
CA VAL A 93 -0.37 -12.33 -20.47
C VAL A 93 -1.76 -11.70 -20.44
N VAL A 94 -1.93 -10.54 -21.07
CA VAL A 94 -3.18 -9.78 -21.05
C VAL A 94 -4.37 -10.58 -21.57
N GLU A 95 -4.18 -11.45 -22.55
CA GLU A 95 -5.21 -12.29 -23.16
C GLU A 95 -5.79 -13.34 -22.19
N PHE A 96 -5.04 -13.67 -21.15
CA PHE A 96 -5.44 -14.65 -20.13
C PHE A 96 -5.97 -14.00 -18.84
N LEU A 97 -5.95 -12.66 -18.75
CA LEU A 97 -6.50 -11.96 -17.62
C LEU A 97 -8.00 -11.82 -17.73
N ARG A 98 -8.71 -12.09 -16.65
CA ARG A 98 -10.15 -11.90 -16.57
C ARG A 98 -10.55 -10.42 -16.63
N LEU A 99 -9.75 -9.56 -15.99
CA LEU A 99 -9.85 -8.11 -16.01
C LEU A 99 -8.47 -7.54 -16.25
N GLY A 100 -8.33 -6.64 -17.21
CA GLY A 100 -7.04 -6.02 -17.48
C GLY A 100 -7.16 -4.92 -18.52
N ASP A 101 -6.97 -3.68 -18.08
CA ASP A 101 -6.77 -2.53 -18.95
C ASP A 101 -5.83 -1.56 -18.23
N CYS A 102 -4.62 -1.44 -18.73
CA CYS A 102 -3.63 -0.52 -18.17
C CYS A 102 -2.43 -0.33 -19.09
N HIS A 103 -1.59 0.62 -18.72
CA HIS A 103 -0.33 0.90 -19.41
C HIS A 103 0.80 1.12 -18.38
N GLY A 104 2.04 1.06 -18.87
CA GLY A 104 3.24 1.42 -18.13
C GLY A 104 3.77 0.32 -17.21
N PHE A 105 4.72 0.70 -16.36
CA PHE A 105 5.52 -0.19 -15.54
C PHE A 105 4.87 -0.51 -14.19
N GLY A 106 5.16 -1.70 -13.66
CA GLY A 106 4.49 -2.27 -12.48
C GLY A 106 5.33 -2.39 -11.22
N PHE A 107 6.64 -2.58 -11.32
CA PHE A 107 7.48 -2.92 -10.17
C PHE A 107 7.94 -1.69 -9.39
N PHE A 108 7.66 -1.65 -8.11
CA PHE A 108 6.73 -2.42 -7.29
C PHE A 108 5.40 -1.66 -7.09
N SER A 109 4.41 -2.33 -6.44
CA SER A 109 3.07 -1.78 -6.28
C SER A 109 3.00 -0.62 -5.29
N GLY A 110 2.72 0.60 -5.77
CA GLY A 110 2.55 1.79 -4.93
C GLY A 110 1.30 1.73 -4.03
N HIS A 111 0.19 1.10 -4.49
CA HIS A 111 -0.98 0.89 -3.65
C HIS A 111 -0.67 -0.01 -2.44
N SER A 112 0.06 -1.10 -2.67
CA SER A 112 0.49 -2.02 -1.61
C SER A 112 1.45 -1.32 -0.64
N SER A 113 2.40 -0.54 -1.16
CA SER A 113 3.35 0.23 -0.37
C SER A 113 2.64 1.26 0.53
N ASN A 114 1.81 2.12 -0.05
CA ASN A 114 1.14 3.18 0.69
C ASN A 114 0.15 2.63 1.72
N SER A 115 -0.61 1.58 1.37
CA SER A 115 -1.56 0.97 2.31
C SER A 115 -0.85 0.32 3.49
N MET A 116 0.27 -0.38 3.27
CA MET A 116 1.03 -1.01 4.34
C MET A 116 1.79 0.02 5.19
N ALA A 117 2.34 1.08 4.58
CA ALA A 117 2.97 2.17 5.33
C ALA A 117 1.95 2.85 6.27
N ALA A 118 0.76 3.16 5.77
CA ALA A 118 -0.33 3.70 6.58
C ALA A 118 -0.76 2.72 7.69
N ALA A 119 -0.86 1.42 7.38
CA ALA A 119 -1.22 0.39 8.34
C ALA A 119 -0.21 0.31 9.49
N VAL A 120 1.08 0.16 9.19
CA VAL A 120 2.13 0.02 10.20
C VAL A 120 2.25 1.29 11.03
N PHE A 121 2.27 2.47 10.40
CA PHE A 121 2.32 3.74 11.11
C PHE A 121 1.13 3.88 12.10
N THR A 122 -0.08 3.63 11.63
CA THR A 122 -1.31 3.71 12.44
C THR A 122 -1.29 2.71 13.60
N ILE A 123 -0.90 1.45 13.35
CA ILE A 123 -0.79 0.42 14.38
C ILE A 123 0.16 0.89 15.49
N LEU A 124 1.34 1.38 15.13
CA LEU A 124 2.34 1.83 16.08
C LEU A 124 1.87 3.05 16.88
N MET A 125 1.14 3.97 16.25
CA MET A 125 0.55 5.13 16.91
C MET A 125 -0.57 4.76 17.89
N LEU A 126 -1.39 3.77 17.56
CA LEU A 126 -2.62 3.45 18.28
C LEU A 126 -2.53 2.20 19.17
N LYS A 127 -1.44 1.40 19.09
CA LYS A 127 -1.30 0.10 19.78
C LYS A 127 -1.51 0.16 21.30
N SER A 128 -1.18 1.28 21.94
CA SER A 128 -1.37 1.44 23.39
C SER A 128 -2.84 1.63 23.79
N LYS A 129 -3.66 2.24 22.92
CA LYS A 129 -5.06 2.54 23.18
C LYS A 129 -6.02 1.55 22.53
N TYR A 130 -5.66 1.04 21.35
CA TYR A 130 -6.52 0.21 20.51
C TYR A 130 -5.78 -1.03 20.02
N LYS A 131 -5.52 -1.99 20.91
CA LYS A 131 -4.77 -3.22 20.58
C LYS A 131 -5.34 -4.01 19.40
N LYS A 132 -6.65 -3.92 19.16
CA LYS A 132 -7.34 -4.64 18.07
C LYS A 132 -7.13 -4.01 16.69
N PHE A 133 -6.52 -2.83 16.57
CA PHE A 133 -6.30 -2.18 15.27
C PHE A 133 -5.38 -2.96 14.33
N ILE A 134 -4.45 -3.76 14.90
CA ILE A 134 -3.59 -4.65 14.09
C ILE A 134 -4.41 -5.64 13.28
N PHE A 135 -5.49 -6.18 13.86
CA PHE A 135 -6.37 -7.16 13.20
C PHE A 135 -7.26 -6.54 12.11
N LEU A 136 -7.34 -5.21 12.05
CA LEU A 136 -8.07 -4.50 11.00
C LEU A 136 -7.13 -4.00 9.90
N MET A 137 -6.01 -3.39 10.27
CA MET A 137 -5.18 -2.63 9.32
C MET A 137 -4.30 -3.52 8.46
N ILE A 138 -3.77 -4.62 8.98
CA ILE A 138 -2.96 -5.54 8.17
C ILE A 138 -3.84 -6.28 7.14
N PRO A 139 -4.97 -6.93 7.52
CA PRO A 139 -5.88 -7.53 6.54
C PRO A 139 -6.36 -6.52 5.47
N TRP A 140 -6.69 -5.29 5.88
CA TRP A 140 -7.08 -4.25 4.94
C TRP A 140 -5.97 -3.96 3.90
N SER A 141 -4.72 -3.80 4.34
CA SER A 141 -3.60 -3.58 3.41
C SER A 141 -3.37 -4.79 2.49
N LEU A 142 -3.52 -6.02 3.00
CA LEU A 142 -3.44 -7.24 2.19
C LEU A 142 -4.57 -7.29 1.15
N MET A 143 -5.80 -6.89 1.52
CA MET A 143 -6.93 -6.78 0.58
C MET A 143 -6.65 -5.74 -0.51
N VAL A 144 -6.08 -4.58 -0.16
CA VAL A 144 -5.65 -3.58 -1.15
C VAL A 144 -4.58 -4.18 -2.07
N GLY A 145 -3.60 -4.90 -1.54
CA GLY A 145 -2.59 -5.62 -2.34
C GLY A 145 -3.21 -6.64 -3.28
N TYR A 146 -4.08 -7.51 -2.77
CA TYR A 146 -4.75 -8.54 -3.59
C TYR A 146 -5.65 -7.91 -4.65
N SER A 147 -6.33 -6.79 -4.37
CA SER A 147 -7.15 -6.11 -5.37
C SER A 147 -6.36 -5.73 -6.63
N ARG A 148 -5.03 -5.49 -6.49
CA ARG A 148 -4.15 -5.17 -7.64
C ARG A 148 -3.87 -6.37 -8.52
N ILE A 149 -3.78 -7.57 -7.93
CA ILE A 149 -3.68 -8.84 -8.63
C ILE A 149 -5.02 -9.15 -9.30
N TYR A 150 -6.12 -9.00 -8.56
CA TYR A 150 -7.48 -9.26 -9.02
C TYR A 150 -7.85 -8.48 -10.30
N ILE A 151 -7.46 -7.20 -10.38
CA ILE A 151 -7.70 -6.36 -11.57
C ILE A 151 -6.56 -6.41 -12.60
N GLY A 152 -5.62 -7.35 -12.50
CA GLY A 152 -4.55 -7.58 -13.47
C GLY A 152 -3.50 -6.46 -13.58
N LYS A 153 -3.36 -5.57 -12.59
CA LYS A 153 -2.46 -4.41 -12.67
C LYS A 153 -1.07 -4.64 -12.08
N HIS A 154 -0.88 -5.68 -11.28
CA HIS A 154 0.41 -6.00 -10.66
C HIS A 154 0.57 -7.51 -10.52
N TYR A 155 1.81 -7.96 -10.69
CA TYR A 155 2.21 -9.31 -10.33
C TYR A 155 2.22 -9.51 -8.81
N PRO A 156 2.07 -10.74 -8.30
CA PRO A 156 2.22 -11.04 -6.87
C PRO A 156 3.53 -10.53 -6.27
N LEU A 157 4.65 -10.66 -6.98
CA LEU A 157 5.95 -10.16 -6.54
C LEU A 157 5.96 -8.63 -6.38
N ASP A 158 5.32 -7.87 -7.29
CA ASP A 158 5.20 -6.42 -7.19
C ASP A 158 4.44 -6.04 -5.91
N VAL A 159 3.41 -6.81 -5.56
CA VAL A 159 2.59 -6.61 -4.36
C VAL A 159 3.39 -6.91 -3.10
N VAL A 160 4.08 -8.05 -3.04
CA VAL A 160 4.88 -8.46 -1.88
C VAL A 160 6.01 -7.46 -1.63
N CYS A 161 6.76 -7.06 -2.66
CA CYS A 161 7.81 -6.04 -2.53
C CYS A 161 7.24 -4.70 -2.07
N GLY A 162 6.08 -4.29 -2.61
CA GLY A 162 5.39 -3.08 -2.18
C GLY A 162 4.97 -3.13 -0.71
N LEU A 163 4.38 -4.24 -0.25
CA LEU A 163 4.01 -4.44 1.15
C LEU A 163 5.24 -4.38 2.07
N ALA A 164 6.33 -5.06 1.71
CA ALA A 164 7.57 -5.07 2.48
C ALA A 164 8.17 -3.65 2.59
N PHE A 165 8.29 -2.94 1.46
CA PHE A 165 8.77 -1.56 1.45
C PHE A 165 7.85 -0.64 2.26
N GLY A 166 6.53 -0.79 2.12
CA GLY A 166 5.55 -0.04 2.90
C GLY A 166 5.68 -0.26 4.41
N ALA A 167 5.89 -1.50 4.84
CA ALA A 167 6.09 -1.81 6.25
C ALA A 167 7.33 -1.13 6.83
N ILE A 168 8.46 -1.18 6.09
CA ILE A 168 9.70 -0.50 6.47
C ILE A 168 9.49 1.02 6.54
N SER A 169 8.89 1.61 5.50
CA SER A 169 8.63 3.05 5.44
C SER A 169 7.73 3.50 6.58
N GLY A 170 6.61 2.81 6.83
CA GLY A 170 5.69 3.13 7.92
C GLY A 170 6.38 3.09 9.29
N TYR A 171 7.24 2.09 9.53
CA TYR A 171 8.04 2.00 10.75
C TYR A 171 9.02 3.16 10.89
N LEU A 172 9.80 3.46 9.85
CA LEU A 172 10.80 4.54 9.89
C LEU A 172 10.16 5.91 10.10
N PHE A 173 9.05 6.21 9.42
CA PHE A 173 8.33 7.46 9.60
C PHE A 173 7.65 7.55 10.97
N TYR A 174 7.20 6.45 11.56
CA TYR A 174 6.75 6.44 12.95
C TYR A 174 7.89 6.83 13.91
N ILE A 175 9.07 6.24 13.78
CA ILE A 175 10.24 6.61 14.61
C ILE A 175 10.61 8.07 14.42
N LEU A 176 10.61 8.57 13.17
CA LEU A 176 10.86 9.98 12.87
C LEU A 176 9.84 10.88 13.57
N PHE A 177 8.53 10.55 13.45
CA PHE A 177 7.47 11.30 14.13
C PHE A 177 7.68 11.38 15.64
N ILE A 178 7.99 10.26 16.31
CA ILE A 178 8.23 10.22 17.75
C ILE A 178 9.43 11.09 18.14
N LYS A 179 10.55 10.98 17.40
CA LYS A 179 11.75 11.81 17.67
C LYS A 179 11.46 13.30 17.51
N LEU A 180 10.77 13.70 16.44
CA LEU A 180 10.42 15.09 16.20
C LEU A 180 9.41 15.62 17.26
N LYS A 181 8.44 14.80 17.65
CA LYS A 181 7.48 15.13 18.71
C LYS A 181 8.19 15.40 20.05
N LEU A 182 9.11 14.54 20.46
CA LEU A 182 9.89 14.72 21.68
C LEU A 182 10.75 15.99 21.61
N ARG A 183 11.38 16.25 20.47
CA ARG A 183 12.27 17.40 20.31
C ARG A 183 11.54 18.75 20.26
N PHE A 184 10.38 18.83 19.59
CA PHE A 184 9.73 20.12 19.30
C PHE A 184 8.44 20.39 20.07
N ILE A 185 7.85 19.36 20.68
CA ILE A 185 6.54 19.50 21.36
C ILE A 185 6.63 19.25 22.84
N ASN A 186 7.40 18.29 23.32
CA ASN A 186 7.48 17.89 24.74
C ASN A 186 8.63 18.56 25.52
N LEU A 187 9.39 19.50 24.93
CA LEU A 187 10.45 20.27 25.60
C LEU A 187 9.91 21.55 26.29
N ARG A 188 8.65 21.50 26.81
CA ARG A 188 8.13 22.55 27.68
C ARG A 188 7.64 21.97 28.98
#